data_e909426bb7b9b5993601f7deef0d9be1
#
_entry.id   e909426bb7b9b5993601f7deef0d9be1
#
_cell.length_a   1.000
_cell.length_b   1.000
_cell.length_c   1.000
_cell.angle_alpha   90.00
_cell.angle_beta   90.00
_cell.angle_gamma   90.00
#
_symmetry.space_group_name_H-M   'P 1'
#
loop_
_entity.id
_entity.type
_entity.pdbx_description
1 polymer ?
#
loop_
_entity_poly.entity_id
_entity_poly.type
_entity_poly.pdbx_seq_one_letter_code
_entity_poly.pdbx_strand_id
1 'polypeptide(L)'
;MYMPEKAMSPKTKLFRYLALTGNLSLLFWVVAWQMTLSPHPHLSNITLAIAWAIPLLLPLPGILAGKPYTHAWANFVLMLYFLHALTILYIDGGERLLAAVELLLTTLGFAGNILFTRFRAKELGIKLKRLSEVEKKEKAKFEQ
;
A
#
# COMPACT_ATOMS: atom_id res chain seq x y z
N MET A 1 -7.24 -21.35 -7.47
CA MET A 1 -6.06 -22.18 -7.33
C MET A 1 -4.79 -21.35 -7.44
N TYR A 2 -3.89 -21.55 -6.51
CA TYR A 2 -2.62 -20.84 -6.53
C TYR A 2 -1.71 -21.41 -7.61
N MET A 3 -1.11 -20.53 -8.41
CA MET A 3 -0.26 -20.92 -9.53
C MET A 3 1.17 -20.43 -9.30
N PRO A 4 1.93 -21.14 -8.45
CA PRO A 4 3.27 -20.68 -8.10
C PRO A 4 4.26 -20.73 -9.25
N GLU A 5 3.94 -21.49 -10.28
CA GLU A 5 4.82 -21.69 -11.43
C GLU A 5 4.90 -20.45 -12.33
N LYS A 6 3.93 -19.55 -12.24
CA LYS A 6 3.97 -18.37 -13.09
C LYS A 6 4.96 -17.36 -12.55
N ALA A 7 6.12 -17.35 -13.15
CA ALA A 7 7.17 -16.42 -12.79
C ALA A 7 6.75 -14.98 -13.12
N MET A 8 7.21 -14.06 -12.30
CA MET A 8 6.98 -12.64 -12.56
C MET A 8 7.86 -12.18 -13.72
N SER A 9 7.29 -11.39 -14.62
CA SER A 9 8.07 -10.72 -15.65
C SER A 9 9.03 -9.72 -15.01
N PRO A 10 10.10 -9.30 -15.70
CA PRO A 10 11.00 -8.29 -15.15
C PRO A 10 10.28 -6.99 -14.78
N LYS A 11 9.27 -6.60 -15.56
CA LYS A 11 8.49 -5.40 -15.28
C LYS A 11 7.67 -5.53 -13.99
N THR A 12 7.05 -6.70 -13.80
CA THR A 12 6.28 -6.98 -12.58
C THR A 12 7.20 -7.01 -11.36
N LYS A 13 8.40 -7.57 -11.49
CA LYS A 13 9.39 -7.56 -10.41
C LYS A 13 9.79 -6.14 -10.04
N LEU A 14 9.97 -5.28 -11.04
CA LEU A 14 10.29 -3.87 -10.80
C LEU A 14 9.19 -3.22 -9.97
N PHE A 15 7.93 -3.41 -10.36
CA PHE A 15 6.81 -2.83 -9.62
C PHE A 15 6.69 -3.41 -8.21
N ARG A 16 7.04 -4.69 -8.04
CA ARG A 16 7.09 -5.30 -6.71
C ARG A 16 8.13 -4.62 -5.83
N TYR A 17 9.32 -4.35 -6.38
CA TYR A 17 10.36 -3.67 -5.64
C TYR A 17 9.98 -2.24 -5.30
N LEU A 18 9.30 -1.54 -6.21
CA LEU A 18 8.78 -0.21 -5.93
C LEU A 18 7.77 -0.23 -4.79
N ALA A 19 6.86 -1.20 -4.82
CA ALA A 19 5.86 -1.35 -3.75
C ALA A 19 6.52 -1.68 -2.43
N LEU A 20 7.46 -2.64 -2.41
CA LEU A 20 8.19 -3.00 -1.21
C LEU A 20 8.96 -1.81 -0.64
N THR A 21 9.70 -1.12 -1.51
CA THR A 21 10.49 0.04 -1.10
C THR A 21 9.60 1.11 -0.50
N GLY A 22 8.50 1.44 -1.18
CA GLY A 22 7.59 2.47 -0.70
C GLY A 22 6.95 2.10 0.64
N ASN A 23 6.41 0.88 0.74
CA ASN A 23 5.73 0.45 1.97
C ASN A 23 6.71 0.31 3.14
N LEU A 24 7.86 -0.31 2.93
CA LEU A 24 8.84 -0.51 4.00
C LEU A 24 9.52 0.80 4.41
N SER A 25 9.84 1.64 3.44
CA SER A 25 10.45 2.95 3.73
C SER A 25 9.47 3.84 4.49
N LEU A 26 8.19 3.80 4.13
CA LEU A 26 7.17 4.57 4.84
C LEU A 26 7.04 4.09 6.29
N LEU A 27 7.01 2.78 6.49
CA LEU A 27 6.96 2.21 7.84
C LEU A 27 8.13 2.69 8.68
N PHE A 28 9.34 2.59 8.13
CA PHE A 28 10.55 3.07 8.82
C PHE A 28 10.46 4.57 9.11
N TRP A 29 10.01 5.34 8.13
CA TRP A 29 9.94 6.79 8.24
C TRP A 29 8.98 7.25 9.33
N VAL A 30 7.77 6.68 9.38
CA VAL A 30 6.79 7.09 10.39
C VAL A 30 7.24 6.68 11.79
N VAL A 31 7.88 5.52 11.93
CA VAL A 31 8.41 5.09 13.22
C VAL A 31 9.54 6.05 13.67
N ALA A 32 10.48 6.34 12.79
CA ALA A 32 11.57 7.26 13.08
C ALA A 32 11.05 8.65 13.44
N TRP A 33 10.05 9.13 12.69
CA TRP A 33 9.44 10.43 12.94
C TRP A 33 8.85 10.50 14.34
N GLN A 34 8.04 9.51 14.71
CA GLN A 34 7.38 9.52 16.00
C GLN A 34 8.33 9.27 17.16
N MET A 35 9.40 8.50 16.93
CA MET A 35 10.36 8.15 17.98
C MET A 35 11.37 9.26 18.26
N THR A 36 11.86 9.94 17.22
CA THR A 36 13.03 10.80 17.38
C THR A 36 12.88 12.19 16.77
N LEU A 37 12.10 12.35 15.73
CA LEU A 37 12.08 13.56 14.94
C LEU A 37 11.00 14.57 15.36
N SER A 38 10.03 14.14 16.14
CA SER A 38 8.93 14.99 16.56
C SER A 38 8.68 14.85 18.05
N PRO A 39 8.73 15.95 18.84
CA PRO A 39 8.43 15.86 20.27
C PRO A 39 6.94 15.75 20.51
N HIS A 40 6.55 14.94 21.50
CA HIS A 40 5.16 14.76 21.88
C HIS A 40 5.02 14.97 23.38
N PRO A 41 4.47 16.12 23.80
CA PRO A 41 4.39 16.45 25.23
C PRO A 41 3.34 15.65 25.99
N HIS A 42 2.33 15.10 25.31
CA HIS A 42 1.20 14.44 25.98
C HIS A 42 1.19 12.92 25.85
N LEU A 43 1.87 12.37 24.88
CA LEU A 43 1.92 10.92 24.65
C LEU A 43 3.38 10.49 24.51
N SER A 44 3.66 9.25 24.91
CA SER A 44 5.01 8.73 24.73
C SER A 44 5.31 8.53 23.26
N ASN A 45 6.57 8.76 22.88
CA ASN A 45 7.01 8.56 21.50
C ASN A 45 6.80 7.12 21.07
N ILE A 46 7.04 6.16 21.96
CA ILE A 46 6.84 4.74 21.66
C ILE A 46 5.38 4.44 21.35
N THR A 47 4.45 4.98 22.14
CA THR A 47 3.01 4.79 21.90
C THR A 47 2.61 5.29 20.51
N LEU A 48 3.05 6.48 20.14
CA LEU A 48 2.73 7.04 18.84
C LEU A 48 3.40 6.29 17.69
N ALA A 49 4.64 5.84 17.89
CA ALA A 49 5.34 5.05 16.89
C ALA A 49 4.61 3.73 16.62
N ILE A 50 4.17 3.07 17.69
CA ILE A 50 3.41 1.83 17.56
C ILE A 50 2.07 2.09 16.86
N ALA A 51 1.36 3.13 17.28
CA ALA A 51 0.07 3.47 16.72
C ALA A 51 0.17 3.74 15.21
N TRP A 52 1.20 4.44 14.76
CA TRP A 52 1.41 4.71 13.34
C TRP A 52 1.97 3.50 12.58
N ALA A 53 2.66 2.60 13.26
CA ALA A 53 3.18 1.40 12.62
C ALA A 53 2.10 0.35 12.36
N ILE A 54 1.13 0.22 13.25
CA ILE A 54 0.11 -0.84 13.17
C ILE A 54 -0.61 -0.90 11.82
N PRO A 55 -1.15 0.20 11.27
CA PRO A 55 -1.84 0.11 9.99
C PRO A 55 -0.95 -0.42 8.86
N LEU A 56 0.33 -0.05 8.85
CA LEU A 56 1.27 -0.52 7.83
C LEU A 56 1.68 -1.97 8.04
N LEU A 57 1.65 -2.45 9.30
CA LEU A 57 2.00 -3.84 9.59
C LEU A 57 0.89 -4.81 9.19
N LEU A 58 -0.36 -4.37 9.13
CA LEU A 58 -1.47 -5.24 8.78
C LEU A 58 -1.33 -5.87 7.39
N PRO A 59 -1.04 -5.11 6.32
CA PRO A 59 -0.85 -5.72 5.01
C PRO A 59 0.54 -6.29 4.77
N LEU A 60 1.48 -6.05 5.68
CA LEU A 60 2.88 -6.38 5.44
C LEU A 60 3.12 -7.86 5.12
N PRO A 61 2.54 -8.84 5.84
CA PRO A 61 2.77 -10.23 5.49
C PRO A 61 2.37 -10.58 4.06
N GLY A 62 1.23 -10.06 3.60
CA GLY A 62 0.79 -10.30 2.23
C GLY A 62 1.63 -9.57 1.20
N ILE A 63 2.12 -8.37 1.53
CA ILE A 63 3.02 -7.61 0.66
C ILE A 63 4.34 -8.36 0.50
N LEU A 64 4.90 -8.86 1.60
CA LEU A 64 6.14 -9.63 1.56
C LEU A 64 5.97 -10.95 0.79
N ALA A 65 4.78 -11.53 0.85
CA ALA A 65 4.46 -12.74 0.10
C ALA A 65 4.16 -12.47 -1.38
N GLY A 66 4.07 -11.21 -1.78
CA GLY A 66 3.81 -10.86 -3.17
C GLY A 66 2.37 -11.08 -3.61
N LYS A 67 1.41 -10.99 -2.69
CA LYS A 67 -0.01 -11.21 -2.99
C LYS A 67 -0.64 -9.97 -3.62
N PRO A 68 -1.14 -10.04 -4.86
CA PRO A 68 -1.75 -8.88 -5.51
C PRO A 68 -2.94 -8.32 -4.74
N TYR A 69 -3.77 -9.19 -4.20
CA TYR A 69 -4.93 -8.77 -3.42
C TYR A 69 -4.53 -7.89 -2.23
N THR A 70 -3.47 -8.31 -1.52
CA THR A 70 -2.99 -7.54 -0.36
C THR A 70 -2.45 -6.18 -0.79
N HIS A 71 -1.72 -6.12 -1.90
CA HIS A 71 -1.23 -4.84 -2.43
C HIS A 71 -2.40 -3.91 -2.76
N ALA A 72 -3.49 -4.47 -3.30
CA ALA A 72 -4.65 -3.67 -3.66
C ALA A 72 -5.29 -3.04 -2.42
N TRP A 73 -5.59 -3.82 -1.38
CA TRP A 73 -6.24 -3.24 -0.20
C TRP A 73 -5.27 -2.45 0.69
N ALA A 74 -3.97 -2.69 0.56
CA ALA A 74 -2.97 -1.88 1.29
C ALA A 74 -3.08 -0.40 0.91
N ASN A 75 -3.56 -0.09 -0.28
CA ASN A 75 -3.73 1.29 -0.70
C ASN A 75 -4.78 2.03 0.14
N PHE A 76 -5.76 1.32 0.69
CA PHE A 76 -6.70 1.94 1.62
C PHE A 76 -5.99 2.37 2.90
N VAL A 77 -5.03 1.56 3.35
CA VAL A 77 -4.19 1.91 4.50
C VAL A 77 -3.34 3.14 4.16
N LEU A 78 -2.75 3.17 2.97
CA LEU A 78 -1.91 4.28 2.55
C LEU A 78 -2.67 5.60 2.45
N MET A 79 -3.97 5.56 2.23
CA MET A 79 -4.79 6.77 2.22
C MET A 79 -4.73 7.51 3.57
N LEU A 80 -4.61 6.77 4.66
CA LEU A 80 -4.44 7.37 5.98
C LEU A 80 -3.15 8.20 6.03
N TYR A 81 -2.09 7.69 5.42
CA TYR A 81 -0.79 8.38 5.42
C TYR A 81 -0.78 9.54 4.45
N PHE A 82 -1.51 9.48 3.33
CA PHE A 82 -1.74 10.63 2.48
C PHE A 82 -2.43 11.75 3.26
N LEU A 83 -3.48 11.40 3.98
CA LEU A 83 -4.22 12.37 4.78
C LEU A 83 -3.32 13.02 5.81
N HIS A 84 -2.54 12.22 6.53
CA HIS A 84 -1.62 12.73 7.55
C HIS A 84 -0.58 13.66 6.91
N ALA A 85 0.06 13.23 5.84
CA ALA A 85 1.10 14.00 5.18
C ALA A 85 0.57 15.33 4.65
N LEU A 86 -0.58 15.30 3.98
CA LEU A 86 -1.18 16.51 3.43
C LEU A 86 -1.62 17.47 4.52
N THR A 87 -2.15 16.95 5.62
CA THR A 87 -2.57 17.77 6.76
C THR A 87 -1.37 18.48 7.37
N ILE A 88 -0.29 17.76 7.65
CA ILE A 88 0.91 18.35 8.25
C ILE A 88 1.57 19.33 7.29
N LEU A 89 1.61 19.02 6.01
CA LEU A 89 2.14 19.96 5.01
C LEU A 89 1.41 21.29 5.04
N TYR A 90 0.11 21.26 5.26
CA TYR A 90 -0.71 22.44 5.23
C TYR A 90 -0.61 23.25 6.52
N ILE A 91 -0.64 22.57 7.69
CA ILE A 91 -0.81 23.27 8.97
C ILE A 91 0.46 23.41 9.80
N ASP A 92 1.49 22.64 9.55
CA ASP A 92 2.68 22.63 10.40
C ASP A 92 3.95 22.97 9.62
N GLY A 93 4.37 24.23 9.68
CA GLY A 93 5.58 24.67 9.00
C GLY A 93 6.86 24.00 9.51
N GLY A 94 6.88 23.63 10.81
CA GLY A 94 8.06 23.02 11.42
C GLY A 94 8.28 21.57 11.00
N GLU A 95 7.23 20.85 10.65
CA GLU A 95 7.31 19.45 10.24
C GLU A 95 7.02 19.26 8.76
N ARG A 96 6.98 20.34 8.00
CA ARG A 96 6.62 20.28 6.58
C ARG A 96 7.57 19.39 5.76
N LEU A 97 8.87 19.45 6.04
CA LEU A 97 9.82 18.61 5.34
C LEU A 97 9.59 17.11 5.63
N LEU A 98 9.31 16.78 6.89
CA LEU A 98 9.01 15.41 7.28
C LEU A 98 7.75 14.90 6.57
N ALA A 99 6.74 15.75 6.48
CA ALA A 99 5.50 15.41 5.79
C ALA A 99 5.71 15.27 4.29
N ALA A 100 6.58 16.09 3.69
CA ALA A 100 6.90 15.99 2.28
C ALA A 100 7.56 14.65 1.95
N VAL A 101 8.46 14.18 2.81
CA VAL A 101 9.08 12.86 2.65
C VAL A 101 8.04 11.75 2.81
N GLU A 102 7.17 11.86 3.80
CA GLU A 102 6.07 10.90 3.98
C GLU A 102 5.19 10.84 2.74
N LEU A 103 4.84 11.99 2.19
CA LEU A 103 4.01 12.06 0.98
C LEU A 103 4.70 11.38 -0.20
N LEU A 104 5.99 11.61 -0.36
CA LEU A 104 6.76 10.99 -1.44
C LEU A 104 6.78 9.47 -1.29
N LEU A 105 7.09 8.98 -0.10
CA LEU A 105 7.15 7.54 0.17
C LEU A 105 5.77 6.88 0.03
N THR A 106 4.73 7.54 0.49
CA THR A 106 3.36 7.04 0.37
C THR A 106 2.95 6.95 -1.10
N THR A 107 3.28 7.97 -1.89
CA THR A 107 3.01 7.98 -3.33
C THR A 107 3.74 6.83 -4.02
N LEU A 108 5.01 6.62 -3.67
CA LEU A 108 5.80 5.54 -4.24
C LEU A 108 5.17 4.18 -3.93
N GLY A 109 4.80 3.94 -2.67
CA GLY A 109 4.15 2.69 -2.28
C GLY A 109 2.78 2.51 -2.94
N PHE A 110 2.00 3.58 -3.01
CA PHE A 110 0.67 3.56 -3.62
C PHE A 110 0.76 3.21 -5.11
N ALA A 111 1.63 3.91 -5.85
CA ALA A 111 1.81 3.63 -7.27
C ALA A 111 2.38 2.23 -7.50
N GLY A 112 3.36 1.82 -6.69
CA GLY A 112 3.93 0.48 -6.78
C GLY A 112 2.89 -0.59 -6.53
N ASN A 113 2.03 -0.41 -5.52
CA ASN A 113 0.95 -1.35 -5.21
C ASN A 113 -0.02 -1.50 -6.38
N ILE A 114 -0.44 -0.37 -6.98
CA ILE A 114 -1.36 -0.40 -8.12
C ILE A 114 -0.73 -1.13 -9.31
N LEU A 115 0.47 -0.73 -9.66
CA LEU A 115 1.15 -1.29 -10.84
C LEU A 115 1.45 -2.77 -10.65
N PHE A 116 1.94 -3.16 -9.47
CA PHE A 116 2.20 -4.56 -9.20
C PHE A 116 0.91 -5.38 -9.25
N THR A 117 -0.15 -4.88 -8.61
CA THR A 117 -1.44 -5.57 -8.59
C THR A 117 -1.96 -5.81 -10.00
N ARG A 118 -1.92 -4.77 -10.85
CA ARG A 118 -2.43 -4.88 -12.21
C ARG A 118 -1.63 -5.87 -13.05
N PHE A 119 -0.32 -5.75 -13.03
CA PHE A 119 0.53 -6.59 -13.87
C PHE A 119 0.58 -8.02 -13.37
N ARG A 120 0.66 -8.20 -12.04
CA ARG A 120 0.69 -9.55 -11.48
C ARG A 120 -0.64 -10.27 -11.66
N ALA A 121 -1.75 -9.56 -11.51
CA ALA A 121 -3.08 -10.14 -11.74
C ALA A 121 -3.21 -10.63 -13.18
N LYS A 122 -2.72 -9.88 -14.15
CA LYS A 122 -2.72 -10.30 -15.54
C LYS A 122 -1.92 -11.57 -15.74
N GLU A 123 -0.73 -11.65 -15.13
CA GLU A 123 0.13 -12.83 -15.25
C GLU A 123 -0.51 -14.08 -14.67
N LEU A 124 -1.20 -13.91 -13.54
CA LEU A 124 -1.85 -15.02 -12.86
C LEU A 124 -3.22 -15.36 -13.46
N GLY A 125 -3.69 -14.57 -14.43
CA GLY A 125 -5.00 -14.79 -15.01
C GLY A 125 -6.14 -14.37 -14.11
N ILE A 126 -5.86 -13.62 -13.03
CA ILE A 126 -6.90 -13.04 -12.18
C ILE A 126 -7.48 -11.84 -12.91
N LYS A 127 -8.69 -11.98 -13.42
CA LYS A 127 -9.28 -10.94 -14.26
C LYS A 127 -10.24 -10.08 -13.47
N LEU A 128 -10.01 -8.77 -13.53
CA LEU A 128 -11.00 -7.82 -13.06
C LEU A 128 -12.28 -7.88 -13.89
N LYS A 129 -12.18 -8.44 -15.09
CA LYS A 129 -13.31 -8.67 -15.99
C LYS A 129 -14.26 -9.77 -15.51
N ARG A 130 -13.86 -10.52 -14.48
CA ARG A 130 -14.65 -11.63 -13.98
C ARG A 130 -16.08 -11.25 -13.61
N LEU A 131 -16.22 -10.07 -13.03
CA LEU A 131 -17.56 -9.59 -12.67
C LEU A 131 -18.45 -9.47 -13.89
N SER A 132 -17.90 -8.94 -14.97
CA SER A 132 -18.58 -8.82 -16.25
C SER A 132 -19.00 -10.17 -16.81
N GLU A 133 -18.11 -11.15 -16.73
CA GLU A 133 -18.37 -12.50 -17.20
C GLU A 133 -19.42 -13.20 -16.34
N VAL A 134 -19.35 -13.02 -15.03
CA VAL A 134 -20.35 -13.57 -14.11
C VAL A 134 -21.71 -12.97 -14.39
N GLU A 135 -21.78 -11.66 -14.60
CA GLU A 135 -23.02 -10.98 -14.96
C GLU A 135 -23.63 -11.53 -16.26
N LYS A 136 -22.79 -11.78 -17.26
CA LYS A 136 -23.25 -12.36 -18.53
C LYS A 136 -23.80 -13.77 -18.34
N LYS A 137 -23.14 -14.57 -17.54
CA LYS A 137 -23.58 -15.93 -17.24
C LYS A 137 -24.90 -15.95 -16.49
N GLU A 138 -25.03 -15.06 -15.50
CA GLU A 138 -26.27 -14.96 -14.75
C GLU A 138 -27.41 -14.48 -15.63
N LYS A 139 -27.13 -13.50 -16.47
CA LYS A 139 -28.13 -12.98 -17.40
C LYS A 139 -28.61 -14.06 -18.36
N ALA A 140 -27.68 -14.82 -18.91
CA ALA A 140 -28.03 -15.94 -19.80
C ALA A 140 -28.88 -16.98 -19.07
N LYS A 141 -28.61 -17.20 -17.79
CA LYS A 141 -29.34 -18.15 -16.95
C LYS A 141 -30.76 -17.71 -16.73
N PHE A 142 -30.97 -16.39 -16.52
CA PHE A 142 -32.32 -15.86 -16.30
C PHE A 142 -33.13 -15.67 -17.58
N GLU A 143 -32.46 -15.60 -18.72
CA GLU A 143 -33.14 -15.43 -20.01
C GLU A 143 -33.58 -16.78 -20.63
N GLN A 144 -33.24 -17.90 -20.02
CA GLN A 144 -33.74 -19.21 -20.42
C GLN A 144 -35.12 -19.51 -19.80
#